data_4784b1b09440adebe06d5aded2519d56
#
_entry.id   4784b1b09440adebe06d5aded2519d56
#
_cell.length_a   1.000
_cell.length_b   1.000
_cell.length_c   1.000
_cell.angle_alpha   90.00
_cell.angle_beta   90.00
_cell.angle_gamma   90.00
#
_symmetry.space_group_name_H-M   'P 1'
#
loop_
_entity.id
_entity.type
_entity.pdbx_description
1 polymer ?
#
loop_
_entity_poly.entity_id
_entity_poly.type
_entity_poly.pdbx_seq_one_letter_code
_entity_poly.pdbx_strand_id
1 'polypeptide(L)'
;QPVSDEMMSLVKEWDSPGEAAGLFWLESDFLREKTSLSIENLSERRERWAVRPGWSTYLSACRAVWDDVVYFPVASASNRPNVSVTFEDSWLFGRSYGGERGHEGTDIMATVNERGMYPVISMTDGIVESKGWLELGGYRLGIRAPQGAYFYYAHLDSYADIEEGDQVKAGELLGYMGDTGYSKVEGTTGNFPVHLHLGIYLTLNGEEISVNPYAVLKMVEDRRIEYSFTNTAAEL
;
A
#
# COMPACT_ATOMS: atom_id res chain seq x y z
N GLN A 1 -3.74 13.05 -3.14
CA GLN A 1 -3.83 13.78 -4.42
C GLN A 1 -4.77 13.03 -5.36
N PRO A 2 -5.68 13.73 -6.10
CA PRO A 2 -6.58 13.04 -7.02
C PRO A 2 -5.77 12.25 -8.06
N VAL A 3 -6.28 11.07 -8.40
CA VAL A 3 -5.69 10.18 -9.40
C VAL A 3 -6.50 10.35 -10.67
N SER A 4 -5.88 10.82 -11.76
CA SER A 4 -6.54 10.93 -13.07
C SER A 4 -6.27 9.71 -13.93
N ASP A 5 -7.15 9.44 -14.88
CA ASP A 5 -6.96 8.37 -15.88
C ASP A 5 -5.70 8.61 -16.71
N GLU A 6 -5.38 9.86 -17.01
CA GLU A 6 -4.15 10.25 -17.72
C GLU A 6 -2.90 9.84 -16.93
N MET A 7 -2.87 10.13 -15.61
CA MET A 7 -1.77 9.72 -14.75
C MET A 7 -1.64 8.20 -14.70
N MET A 8 -2.77 7.47 -14.53
CA MET A 8 -2.75 6.01 -14.47
C MET A 8 -2.28 5.36 -15.77
N SER A 9 -2.64 5.92 -16.93
CA SER A 9 -2.12 5.45 -18.23
C SER A 9 -0.59 5.56 -18.27
N LEU A 10 -0.03 6.73 -17.96
CA LEU A 10 1.42 6.95 -17.94
C LEU A 10 2.14 6.00 -16.98
N VAL A 11 1.63 5.85 -15.77
CA VAL A 11 2.21 5.00 -14.73
C VAL A 11 2.19 3.52 -15.10
N LYS A 12 1.14 3.05 -15.77
CA LYS A 12 1.02 1.64 -16.21
C LYS A 12 1.83 1.31 -17.46
N GLU A 13 2.13 2.29 -18.29
CA GLU A 13 2.80 2.11 -19.59
C GLU A 13 4.31 2.38 -19.54
N TRP A 14 4.79 3.21 -18.60
CA TRP A 14 6.21 3.57 -18.49
C TRP A 14 6.99 2.55 -17.64
N ASP A 15 8.25 2.29 -18.04
CA ASP A 15 9.12 1.30 -17.36
C ASP A 15 9.36 1.59 -15.87
N SER A 16 9.31 2.86 -15.45
CA SER A 16 9.42 3.30 -14.06
C SER A 16 8.13 4.04 -13.67
N PRO A 17 7.17 3.36 -13.03
CA PRO A 17 5.94 3.98 -12.54
C PRO A 17 6.18 5.21 -11.66
N GLY A 18 7.20 5.15 -10.81
CA GLY A 18 7.58 6.27 -9.94
C GLY A 18 8.09 7.48 -10.71
N GLU A 19 8.84 7.27 -11.79
CA GLU A 19 9.28 8.37 -12.66
C GLU A 19 8.09 9.02 -13.38
N ALA A 20 7.18 8.21 -13.93
CA ALA A 20 5.98 8.70 -14.61
C ALA A 20 5.09 9.49 -13.65
N ALA A 21 4.80 8.95 -12.45
CA ALA A 21 4.03 9.63 -11.43
C ALA A 21 4.68 10.94 -10.98
N GLY A 22 5.99 10.90 -10.71
CA GLY A 22 6.74 12.08 -10.29
C GLY A 22 6.73 13.18 -11.34
N LEU A 23 6.96 12.85 -12.61
CA LEU A 23 6.89 13.81 -13.72
C LEU A 23 5.47 14.36 -13.90
N PHE A 24 4.44 13.51 -13.82
CA PHE A 24 3.06 13.95 -13.93
C PHE A 24 2.74 15.03 -12.89
N TRP A 25 3.10 14.81 -11.63
CA TRP A 25 2.85 15.81 -10.57
C TRP A 25 3.63 17.10 -10.76
N LEU A 26 4.89 17.04 -11.20
CA LEU A 26 5.67 18.24 -11.49
C LEU A 26 5.12 19.03 -12.68
N GLU A 27 4.78 18.37 -13.78
CA GLU A 27 4.27 19.01 -15.00
C GLU A 27 2.83 19.52 -14.84
N SER A 28 2.06 18.99 -13.87
CA SER A 28 0.71 19.45 -13.54
C SER A 28 0.66 20.40 -12.34
N ASP A 29 1.80 20.90 -11.87
CA ASP A 29 1.90 21.67 -10.61
C ASP A 29 1.12 20.99 -9.47
N PHE A 30 1.35 19.67 -9.28
CA PHE A 30 0.65 18.82 -8.33
C PHE A 30 -0.88 18.82 -8.50
N LEU A 31 -1.32 18.73 -9.77
CA LEU A 31 -2.72 18.73 -10.22
C LEU A 31 -3.44 20.09 -10.06
N ARG A 32 -2.73 21.17 -9.95
CA ARG A 32 -3.32 22.52 -10.02
C ARG A 32 -3.66 22.91 -11.45
N GLU A 33 -2.89 22.44 -12.41
CA GLU A 33 -3.05 22.73 -13.84
C GLU A 33 -3.15 21.45 -14.67
N LYS A 34 -3.71 21.57 -15.88
CA LYS A 34 -3.67 20.46 -16.85
C LYS A 34 -2.24 20.30 -17.36
N THR A 35 -1.80 19.06 -17.47
CA THR A 35 -0.51 18.74 -18.08
C THR A 35 -0.66 18.33 -19.54
N SER A 36 0.38 18.58 -20.33
CA SER A 36 0.54 18.02 -21.69
C SER A 36 1.49 16.81 -21.70
N LEU A 37 1.75 16.22 -20.53
CA LEU A 37 2.61 15.04 -20.43
C LEU A 37 1.95 13.84 -21.09
N SER A 38 2.72 13.14 -21.94
CA SER A 38 2.31 11.92 -22.62
C SER A 38 3.50 10.96 -22.72
N ILE A 39 3.25 9.71 -23.06
CA ILE A 39 4.31 8.70 -23.26
C ILE A 39 5.34 9.19 -24.29
N GLU A 40 4.91 9.83 -25.38
CA GLU A 40 5.78 10.29 -26.45
C GLU A 40 6.75 11.39 -26.01
N ASN A 41 6.35 12.24 -25.04
CA ASN A 41 7.18 13.37 -24.61
C ASN A 41 7.80 13.17 -23.21
N LEU A 42 7.51 12.08 -22.52
CA LEU A 42 7.96 11.83 -21.14
C LEU A 42 9.49 11.87 -21.01
N SER A 43 10.23 11.25 -21.97
CA SER A 43 11.69 11.28 -21.99
C SER A 43 12.25 12.71 -22.11
N GLU A 44 11.69 13.54 -22.98
CA GLU A 44 12.09 14.96 -23.12
C GLU A 44 11.83 15.72 -21.82
N ARG A 45 10.66 15.51 -21.20
CA ARG A 45 10.34 16.15 -19.92
C ARG A 45 11.29 15.74 -18.81
N ARG A 46 11.62 14.44 -18.73
CA ARG A 46 12.63 13.94 -17.79
C ARG A 46 13.97 14.66 -17.95
N GLU A 47 14.48 14.79 -19.17
CA GLU A 47 15.76 15.49 -19.44
C GLU A 47 15.73 16.95 -18.99
N ARG A 48 14.60 17.64 -19.15
CA ARG A 48 14.41 19.03 -18.65
C ARG A 48 14.45 19.13 -17.14
N TRP A 49 13.91 18.13 -16.42
CA TRP A 49 13.93 18.09 -14.97
C TRP A 49 15.26 17.59 -14.42
N ALA A 50 15.95 16.71 -15.12
CA ALA A 50 17.20 16.07 -14.68
C ALA A 50 18.32 17.06 -14.32
N VAL A 51 18.30 18.26 -14.90
CA VAL A 51 19.28 19.33 -14.61
C VAL A 51 18.86 20.22 -13.42
N ARG A 52 17.70 20.00 -12.81
CA ARG A 52 17.21 20.82 -11.70
C ARG A 52 17.75 20.33 -10.35
N PRO A 53 18.12 21.26 -9.44
CA PRO A 53 18.47 20.89 -8.07
C PRO A 53 17.37 20.08 -7.40
N GLY A 54 17.76 19.02 -6.67
CA GLY A 54 16.81 18.15 -5.95
C GLY A 54 16.13 17.06 -6.79
N TRP A 55 16.29 17.09 -8.12
CA TRP A 55 15.68 16.10 -9.01
C TRP A 55 16.00 14.65 -8.61
N SER A 56 17.27 14.33 -8.39
CA SER A 56 17.67 12.96 -8.04
C SER A 56 17.04 12.46 -6.75
N THR A 57 16.97 13.30 -5.74
CA THR A 57 16.33 12.97 -4.45
C THR A 57 14.83 12.76 -4.62
N TYR A 58 14.17 13.67 -5.35
CA TYR A 58 12.73 13.56 -5.65
C TYR A 58 12.42 12.30 -6.46
N LEU A 59 13.19 12.04 -7.52
CA LEU A 59 13.01 10.84 -8.36
C LEU A 59 13.23 9.56 -7.57
N SER A 60 14.27 9.50 -6.72
CA SER A 60 14.52 8.33 -5.86
C SER A 60 13.37 8.08 -4.90
N ALA A 61 12.79 9.14 -4.32
CA ALA A 61 11.61 9.03 -3.46
C ALA A 61 10.39 8.51 -4.23
N CYS A 62 10.13 9.02 -5.43
CA CYS A 62 9.05 8.52 -6.28
C CYS A 62 9.25 7.04 -6.64
N ARG A 63 10.46 6.66 -7.07
CA ARG A 63 10.77 5.26 -7.42
C ARG A 63 10.61 4.32 -6.24
N ALA A 64 11.08 4.71 -5.06
CA ALA A 64 10.94 3.89 -3.86
C ALA A 64 9.48 3.58 -3.52
N VAL A 65 8.56 4.52 -3.76
CA VAL A 65 7.13 4.33 -3.50
C VAL A 65 6.46 3.43 -4.53
N TRP A 66 6.91 3.45 -5.80
CA TRP A 66 6.13 2.90 -6.91
C TRP A 66 6.79 1.72 -7.62
N ASP A 67 8.11 1.75 -7.85
CA ASP A 67 8.76 0.86 -8.82
C ASP A 67 8.90 -0.59 -8.31
N ASP A 68 8.95 -0.79 -6.98
CA ASP A 68 9.00 -2.13 -6.37
C ASP A 68 7.62 -2.81 -6.28
N VAL A 69 6.52 -2.07 -6.55
CA VAL A 69 5.16 -2.56 -6.32
C VAL A 69 4.69 -3.46 -7.47
N VAL A 70 4.32 -4.69 -7.13
CA VAL A 70 3.91 -5.72 -8.09
C VAL A 70 2.44 -6.07 -7.96
N TYR A 71 1.94 -6.34 -6.74
CA TYR A 71 0.59 -6.84 -6.50
C TYR A 71 -0.22 -5.95 -5.56
N PHE A 72 -1.54 -6.04 -5.69
CA PHE A 72 -2.47 -5.51 -4.70
C PHE A 72 -2.38 -6.33 -3.40
N PRO A 73 -2.41 -5.70 -2.20
CA PRO A 73 -2.04 -6.36 -0.94
C PRO A 73 -3.04 -7.40 -0.43
N VAL A 74 -4.24 -7.48 -1.01
CA VAL A 74 -5.26 -8.44 -0.62
C VAL A 74 -5.60 -9.34 -1.80
N ALA A 75 -5.41 -10.64 -1.62
CA ALA A 75 -5.72 -11.63 -2.63
C ALA A 75 -7.24 -11.70 -2.90
N SER A 76 -7.63 -12.09 -4.12
CA SER A 76 -9.05 -12.24 -4.50
C SER A 76 -9.52 -13.69 -4.41
N ALA A 77 -10.77 -13.87 -3.94
CA ALA A 77 -11.39 -15.18 -3.83
C ALA A 77 -11.99 -15.61 -5.19
N SER A 78 -11.43 -16.67 -5.81
CA SER A 78 -11.89 -17.15 -7.11
C SER A 78 -13.23 -17.88 -7.07
N ASN A 79 -13.59 -18.48 -5.93
CA ASN A 79 -14.81 -19.29 -5.76
C ASN A 79 -15.87 -18.67 -4.83
N ARG A 80 -15.68 -17.41 -4.38
CA ARG A 80 -16.65 -16.66 -3.57
C ARG A 80 -16.68 -15.19 -4.03
N PRO A 81 -17.45 -14.84 -5.07
CA PRO A 81 -17.45 -13.50 -5.67
C PRO A 81 -17.98 -12.39 -4.74
N ASN A 82 -18.71 -12.76 -3.68
CA ASN A 82 -19.15 -11.82 -2.65
C ASN A 82 -18.05 -11.47 -1.61
N VAL A 83 -16.94 -12.22 -1.61
CA VAL A 83 -15.77 -11.96 -0.76
C VAL A 83 -14.80 -11.11 -1.55
N SER A 84 -14.90 -9.80 -1.36
CA SER A 84 -14.10 -8.80 -2.05
C SER A 84 -13.71 -7.69 -1.09
N VAL A 85 -12.95 -6.73 -1.55
CA VAL A 85 -12.58 -5.55 -0.78
C VAL A 85 -12.86 -4.28 -1.56
N THR A 86 -13.08 -3.19 -0.84
CA THR A 86 -13.24 -1.84 -1.39
C THR A 86 -12.26 -0.89 -0.71
N PHE A 87 -11.85 0.18 -1.38
CA PHE A 87 -11.01 1.22 -0.79
C PHE A 87 -11.30 2.58 -1.44
N GLU A 88 -11.07 3.63 -0.68
CA GLU A 88 -11.21 5.00 -1.12
C GLU A 88 -10.02 5.84 -0.64
N ASP A 89 -9.85 7.04 -1.18
CA ASP A 89 -8.82 7.96 -0.69
C ASP A 89 -9.23 8.56 0.66
N SER A 90 -8.80 7.88 1.73
CA SER A 90 -9.03 8.31 3.10
C SER A 90 -7.82 9.02 3.74
N TRP A 91 -6.84 9.42 2.92
CA TRP A 91 -5.63 10.10 3.36
C TRP A 91 -5.94 11.38 4.14
N LEU A 92 -5.33 11.51 5.31
CA LEU A 92 -5.50 12.62 6.26
C LEU A 92 -6.93 12.80 6.80
N PHE A 93 -7.86 11.88 6.58
CA PHE A 93 -9.14 11.91 7.28
C PHE A 93 -8.91 11.87 8.79
N GLY A 94 -9.70 12.66 9.52
CA GLY A 94 -9.56 12.78 10.98
C GLY A 94 -9.73 11.43 11.70
N ARG A 95 -8.82 11.14 12.61
CA ARG A 95 -8.85 10.00 13.54
C ARG A 95 -8.79 10.53 14.95
N SER A 96 -9.63 10.01 15.85
CA SER A 96 -9.75 10.50 17.23
C SER A 96 -9.20 9.54 18.29
N TYR A 97 -9.02 8.24 17.98
CA TYR A 97 -8.44 7.30 18.94
C TYR A 97 -6.96 7.62 19.18
N GLY A 98 -6.57 7.74 20.45
CA GLY A 98 -5.20 8.11 20.83
C GLY A 98 -4.85 9.60 20.67
N GLY A 99 -5.84 10.45 20.38
CA GLY A 99 -5.68 11.87 20.10
C GLY A 99 -6.09 12.23 18.65
N GLU A 100 -6.26 13.52 18.39
CA GLU A 100 -6.56 13.99 17.04
C GLU A 100 -5.33 13.85 16.15
N ARG A 101 -5.48 13.14 15.02
CA ARG A 101 -4.43 12.91 14.01
C ARG A 101 -5.01 12.72 12.63
N GLY A 102 -4.21 12.93 11.59
CA GLY A 102 -4.56 12.51 10.23
C GLY A 102 -4.40 11.00 10.05
N HIS A 103 -5.15 10.43 9.13
CA HIS A 103 -5.01 9.06 8.69
C HIS A 103 -3.81 8.92 7.74
N GLU A 104 -2.74 8.26 8.17
CA GLU A 104 -1.51 8.10 7.40
C GLU A 104 -1.49 6.76 6.66
N GLY A 105 -2.49 6.54 5.82
CA GLY A 105 -2.63 5.30 5.06
C GLY A 105 -3.91 5.26 4.23
N THR A 106 -4.22 4.08 3.72
CA THR A 106 -5.49 3.77 3.06
C THR A 106 -6.06 2.52 3.69
N ASP A 107 -7.34 2.60 4.11
CA ASP A 107 -8.07 1.45 4.63
C ASP A 107 -8.71 0.67 3.48
N ILE A 108 -8.39 -0.62 3.41
CA ILE A 108 -8.94 -1.58 2.44
C ILE A 108 -9.98 -2.41 3.17
N MET A 109 -11.25 -2.08 2.97
CA MET A 109 -12.39 -2.59 3.72
C MET A 109 -12.87 -3.94 3.20
N ALA A 110 -13.10 -4.90 4.10
CA ALA A 110 -13.70 -6.19 3.78
C ALA A 110 -15.20 -6.05 3.47
N THR A 111 -15.70 -6.66 2.38
CA THR A 111 -17.14 -6.70 2.08
C THR A 111 -17.90 -7.68 2.99
N VAL A 112 -17.22 -8.73 3.46
CA VAL A 112 -17.73 -9.64 4.50
C VAL A 112 -16.92 -9.40 5.75
N ASN A 113 -17.58 -8.91 6.80
CA ASN A 113 -16.94 -8.51 8.07
C ASN A 113 -16.57 -9.74 8.91
N GLU A 114 -15.63 -10.54 8.42
CA GLU A 114 -15.15 -11.77 9.08
C GLU A 114 -13.63 -11.80 9.10
N ARG A 115 -13.06 -11.92 10.30
CA ARG A 115 -11.63 -12.01 10.55
C ARG A 115 -11.02 -13.27 9.97
N GLY A 116 -9.75 -13.20 9.53
CA GLY A 116 -9.03 -14.36 9.02
C GLY A 116 -9.47 -14.84 7.64
N MET A 117 -10.45 -14.16 7.02
CA MET A 117 -11.00 -14.58 5.73
C MET A 117 -10.15 -14.15 4.53
N TYR A 118 -9.50 -13.00 4.60
CA TYR A 118 -8.82 -12.38 3.46
C TYR A 118 -7.30 -12.51 3.60
N PRO A 119 -6.63 -13.27 2.70
CA PRO A 119 -5.17 -13.32 2.71
C PRO A 119 -4.56 -11.96 2.37
N VAL A 120 -3.61 -11.54 3.19
CA VAL A 120 -2.77 -10.36 2.99
C VAL A 120 -1.43 -10.81 2.45
N ILE A 121 -1.02 -10.23 1.33
CA ILE A 121 0.21 -10.59 0.62
C ILE A 121 1.15 -9.40 0.52
N SER A 122 2.44 -9.66 0.36
CA SER A 122 3.41 -8.60 0.13
C SER A 122 3.20 -7.95 -1.23
N MET A 123 3.12 -6.62 -1.24
CA MET A 123 3.06 -5.84 -2.49
C MET A 123 4.37 -5.88 -3.27
N THR A 124 5.49 -6.09 -2.56
CA THR A 124 6.86 -5.93 -3.07
C THR A 124 7.72 -7.11 -2.66
N ASP A 125 8.84 -7.32 -3.32
CA ASP A 125 9.98 -8.01 -2.71
C ASP A 125 10.44 -7.19 -1.50
N GLY A 126 11.12 -7.81 -0.53
CA GLY A 126 11.68 -7.04 0.58
C GLY A 126 12.15 -7.89 1.75
N ILE A 127 12.36 -7.20 2.87
CA ILE A 127 12.73 -7.82 4.15
C ILE A 127 11.68 -7.43 5.19
N VAL A 128 11.28 -8.38 6.01
CA VAL A 128 10.43 -8.13 7.18
C VAL A 128 11.25 -7.30 8.19
N GLU A 129 11.00 -6.01 8.23
CA GLU A 129 11.73 -5.09 9.12
C GLU A 129 11.09 -5.03 10.51
N SER A 130 9.79 -5.27 10.58
CA SER A 130 9.05 -5.21 11.83
C SER A 130 7.86 -6.17 11.85
N LYS A 131 7.64 -6.83 12.99
CA LYS A 131 6.48 -7.68 13.28
C LYS A 131 6.02 -7.44 14.71
N GLY A 132 4.75 -7.59 15.02
CA GLY A 132 4.23 -7.56 16.38
C GLY A 132 3.11 -6.56 16.61
N TRP A 133 2.79 -6.33 17.87
CA TRP A 133 1.67 -5.51 18.33
C TRP A 133 2.03 -4.02 18.45
N LEU A 134 1.14 -3.17 17.96
CA LEU A 134 1.12 -1.74 18.25
C LEU A 134 -0.26 -1.32 18.73
N GLU A 135 -0.33 -0.36 19.66
CA GLU A 135 -1.59 0.13 20.24
C GLU A 135 -2.60 0.55 19.18
N LEU A 136 -2.17 1.28 18.14
CA LEU A 136 -3.03 1.73 17.05
C LEU A 136 -3.23 0.64 16.00
N GLY A 137 -2.16 0.03 15.53
CA GLY A 137 -2.18 -0.88 14.37
C GLY A 137 -2.53 -2.33 14.69
N GLY A 138 -2.62 -2.73 15.98
CA GLY A 138 -2.81 -4.12 16.34
C GLY A 138 -1.65 -5.01 15.92
N TYR A 139 -1.93 -6.21 15.45
CA TYR A 139 -0.94 -7.05 14.79
C TYR A 139 -0.56 -6.42 13.46
N ARG A 140 0.73 -6.15 13.28
CA ARG A 140 1.26 -5.46 12.11
C ARG A 140 2.55 -6.10 11.59
N LEU A 141 2.78 -5.93 10.30
CA LEU A 141 4.01 -6.23 9.60
C LEU A 141 4.51 -5.00 8.85
N GLY A 142 5.82 -4.85 8.77
CA GLY A 142 6.46 -3.84 7.96
C GLY A 142 7.48 -4.48 7.04
N ILE A 143 7.38 -4.23 5.75
CA ILE A 143 8.28 -4.73 4.72
C ILE A 143 9.11 -3.57 4.18
N ARG A 144 10.44 -3.68 4.28
CA ARG A 144 11.37 -2.75 3.63
C ARG A 144 11.63 -3.23 2.21
N ALA A 145 11.10 -2.50 1.23
CA ALA A 145 11.27 -2.76 -0.19
C ALA A 145 12.70 -2.45 -0.69
N PRO A 146 13.15 -3.00 -1.82
CA PRO A 146 14.52 -2.85 -2.31
C PRO A 146 14.95 -1.39 -2.53
N GLN A 147 14.06 -0.51 -3.01
CA GLN A 147 14.35 0.91 -3.21
C GLN A 147 14.14 1.78 -1.95
N GLY A 148 13.83 1.15 -0.80
CA GLY A 148 13.88 1.78 0.52
C GLY A 148 12.55 2.26 1.08
N ALA A 149 11.42 2.15 0.38
CA ALA A 149 10.12 2.40 0.98
C ALA A 149 9.77 1.32 2.01
N TYR A 150 9.08 1.72 3.06
CA TYR A 150 8.55 0.84 4.09
C TYR A 150 7.06 0.69 3.90
N PHE A 151 6.61 -0.54 3.62
CA PHE A 151 5.21 -0.89 3.45
C PHE A 151 4.67 -1.48 4.76
N TYR A 152 3.67 -0.83 5.33
CA TYR A 152 3.10 -1.14 6.63
C TYR A 152 1.71 -1.78 6.46
N TYR A 153 1.55 -2.98 6.98
CA TYR A 153 0.33 -3.79 6.93
C TYR A 153 -0.19 -3.95 8.35
N ALA A 154 -1.34 -3.38 8.69
CA ALA A 154 -1.86 -3.37 10.04
C ALA A 154 -3.28 -3.93 10.15
N HIS A 155 -3.72 -4.14 11.40
CA HIS A 155 -4.99 -4.75 11.80
C HIS A 155 -5.12 -6.22 11.38
N LEU A 156 -3.99 -6.94 11.27
CA LEU A 156 -4.00 -8.36 10.94
C LEU A 156 -4.70 -9.18 12.02
N ASP A 157 -5.38 -10.25 11.63
CA ASP A 157 -5.91 -11.27 12.53
C ASP A 157 -4.82 -12.23 12.98
N SER A 158 -3.99 -12.65 12.04
CA SER A 158 -2.89 -13.59 12.26
C SER A 158 -1.77 -13.39 11.24
N TYR A 159 -0.59 -13.87 11.58
CA TYR A 159 0.57 -13.87 10.68
C TYR A 159 0.70 -15.20 9.93
N ALA A 160 1.33 -15.17 8.76
CA ALA A 160 1.94 -16.34 8.16
C ALA A 160 3.20 -16.78 8.96
N ASP A 161 3.82 -17.87 8.54
CA ASP A 161 5.07 -18.35 9.15
C ASP A 161 6.27 -17.54 8.63
N ILE A 162 6.37 -16.32 9.12
CA ILE A 162 7.42 -15.35 8.78
C ILE A 162 7.87 -14.60 10.02
N GLU A 163 9.16 -14.25 10.09
CA GLU A 163 9.77 -13.53 11.22
C GLU A 163 10.54 -12.29 10.77
N GLU A 164 10.87 -11.41 11.73
CA GLU A 164 11.73 -10.25 11.46
C GLU A 164 13.09 -10.71 10.92
N GLY A 165 13.53 -10.08 9.83
CA GLY A 165 14.74 -10.42 9.10
C GLY A 165 14.52 -11.35 7.92
N ASP A 166 13.37 -12.00 7.79
CA ASP A 166 13.07 -12.86 6.66
C ASP A 166 12.96 -12.06 5.35
N GLN A 167 13.40 -12.68 4.26
CA GLN A 167 13.16 -12.17 2.92
C GLN A 167 11.80 -12.64 2.43
N VAL A 168 11.01 -11.73 1.90
CA VAL A 168 9.73 -12.03 1.28
C VAL A 168 9.74 -11.63 -0.20
N LYS A 169 8.93 -12.33 -0.98
CA LYS A 169 8.68 -12.02 -2.39
C LYS A 169 7.35 -11.29 -2.56
N ALA A 170 7.25 -10.46 -3.59
CA ALA A 170 5.98 -9.93 -4.02
C ALA A 170 4.97 -11.07 -4.25
N GLY A 171 3.79 -10.98 -3.62
CA GLY A 171 2.78 -12.02 -3.65
C GLY A 171 2.88 -13.08 -2.56
N GLU A 172 3.92 -13.07 -1.73
CA GLU A 172 4.05 -14.00 -0.60
C GLU A 172 3.05 -13.65 0.50
N LEU A 173 2.47 -14.70 1.12
CA LEU A 173 1.49 -14.55 2.19
C LEU A 173 2.15 -13.95 3.43
N LEU A 174 1.61 -12.83 3.91
CA LEU A 174 2.04 -12.15 5.14
C LEU A 174 1.18 -12.53 6.35
N GLY A 175 -0.10 -12.82 6.12
CA GLY A 175 -1.07 -13.10 7.15
C GLY A 175 -2.49 -12.96 6.65
N TYR A 176 -3.41 -12.70 7.57
CA TYR A 176 -4.83 -12.56 7.25
C TYR A 176 -5.38 -11.26 7.81
N MET A 177 -6.31 -10.65 7.08
CA MET A 177 -6.97 -9.41 7.47
C MET A 177 -7.84 -9.62 8.72
N GLY A 178 -7.79 -8.66 9.64
CA GLY A 178 -8.54 -8.66 10.88
C GLY A 178 -9.09 -7.29 11.27
N ASP A 179 -9.28 -7.11 12.56
CA ASP A 179 -9.76 -5.90 13.22
C ASP A 179 -9.05 -5.68 14.56
N THR A 180 -7.78 -6.12 14.64
CA THR A 180 -6.95 -5.97 15.84
C THR A 180 -6.43 -4.56 16.01
N GLY A 181 -6.28 -4.10 17.26
CA GLY A 181 -5.73 -2.79 17.59
C GLY A 181 -6.67 -1.88 18.37
N TYR A 182 -6.33 -0.59 18.38
CA TYR A 182 -6.97 0.44 19.20
C TYR A 182 -7.06 0.04 20.66
N SER A 183 -5.97 -0.56 21.17
CA SER A 183 -5.85 -1.00 22.55
C SER A 183 -4.39 -1.21 22.96
N LYS A 184 -4.07 -0.92 24.25
CA LYS A 184 -2.79 -1.30 24.86
C LYS A 184 -2.70 -2.80 25.15
N VAL A 185 -3.83 -3.49 25.13
CA VAL A 185 -3.90 -4.94 25.41
C VAL A 185 -3.77 -5.68 24.10
N GLU A 186 -2.70 -6.46 23.97
CA GLU A 186 -2.43 -7.30 22.81
C GLU A 186 -3.58 -8.28 22.54
N GLY A 187 -3.91 -8.49 21.26
CA GLY A 187 -4.99 -9.38 20.84
C GLY A 187 -6.39 -8.77 20.92
N THR A 188 -6.52 -7.49 21.28
CA THR A 188 -7.83 -6.81 21.29
C THR A 188 -8.38 -6.70 19.87
N THR A 189 -9.66 -7.07 19.70
CA THR A 189 -10.41 -7.10 18.44
C THR A 189 -11.81 -6.48 18.62
N GLY A 190 -12.53 -6.23 17.51
CA GLY A 190 -13.93 -5.84 17.52
C GLY A 190 -14.19 -4.35 17.73
N ASN A 191 -13.17 -3.51 17.71
CA ASN A 191 -13.33 -2.06 17.87
C ASN A 191 -13.78 -1.36 16.59
N PHE A 192 -13.61 -2.01 15.44
CA PHE A 192 -13.94 -1.48 14.11
C PHE A 192 -14.16 -2.64 13.12
N PRO A 193 -14.76 -2.39 11.94
CA PRO A 193 -14.92 -3.42 10.91
C PRO A 193 -13.60 -3.97 10.39
N VAL A 194 -13.60 -5.23 9.95
CA VAL A 194 -12.44 -5.89 9.35
C VAL A 194 -11.93 -5.12 8.14
N HIS A 195 -10.66 -4.74 8.18
CA HIS A 195 -9.98 -4.06 7.08
C HIS A 195 -8.46 -4.22 7.19
N LEU A 196 -7.77 -4.02 6.08
CA LEU A 196 -6.32 -3.84 6.08
C LEU A 196 -6.02 -2.33 6.04
N HIS A 197 -5.31 -1.83 7.05
CA HIS A 197 -4.68 -0.51 6.95
C HIS A 197 -3.33 -0.66 6.26
N LEU A 198 -3.18 -0.03 5.09
CA LEU A 198 -1.92 0.04 4.36
C LEU A 198 -1.30 1.42 4.52
N GLY A 199 -0.06 1.48 5.01
CA GLY A 199 0.79 2.67 5.04
C GLY A 199 2.00 2.52 4.13
N ILE A 200 2.51 3.63 3.59
CA ILE A 200 3.79 3.69 2.89
C ILE A 200 4.61 4.82 3.50
N TYR A 201 5.84 4.51 3.88
CA TYR A 201 6.74 5.47 4.53
C TYR A 201 8.09 5.53 3.83
N LEU A 202 8.67 6.72 3.80
CA LEU A 202 10.03 7.00 3.34
C LEU A 202 10.86 7.57 4.46
N THR A 203 12.15 7.31 4.45
CA THR A 203 13.11 8.03 5.30
C THR A 203 13.87 9.04 4.44
N LEU A 204 13.59 10.32 4.62
CA LEU A 204 14.26 11.41 3.92
C LEU A 204 15.04 12.27 4.93
N ASN A 205 16.34 12.40 4.74
CA ASN A 205 17.23 13.16 5.65
C ASN A 205 17.16 12.72 7.13
N GLY A 206 16.85 11.44 7.38
CA GLY A 206 16.70 10.86 8.72
C GLY A 206 15.32 11.06 9.35
N GLU A 207 14.38 11.67 8.63
CA GLU A 207 12.99 11.83 9.07
C GLU A 207 12.08 10.85 8.31
N GLU A 208 11.15 10.21 9.03
CA GLU A 208 10.11 9.38 8.43
C GLU A 208 8.99 10.26 7.90
N ILE A 209 8.61 10.01 6.67
CA ILE A 209 7.54 10.72 5.96
C ILE A 209 6.52 9.70 5.45
N SER A 210 5.27 9.86 5.84
CA SER A 210 4.16 9.07 5.31
C SER A 210 3.76 9.55 3.91
N VAL A 211 3.37 8.61 3.05
CA VAL A 211 2.95 8.88 1.67
C VAL A 211 1.56 8.27 1.44
N ASN A 212 0.68 9.00 0.77
CA ASN A 212 -0.65 8.50 0.42
C ASN A 212 -0.57 7.24 -0.46
N PRO A 213 -1.04 6.06 0.02
CA PRO A 213 -0.98 4.82 -0.76
C PRO A 213 -2.02 4.71 -1.87
N TYR A 214 -3.05 5.55 -1.86
CA TYR A 214 -4.23 5.40 -2.72
C TYR A 214 -3.90 5.27 -4.21
N ALA A 215 -3.03 6.16 -4.73
CA ALA A 215 -2.64 6.13 -6.13
C ALA A 215 -1.84 4.87 -6.50
N VAL A 216 -0.99 4.39 -5.59
CA VAL A 216 -0.24 3.12 -5.75
C VAL A 216 -1.20 1.93 -5.79
N LEU A 217 -2.20 1.90 -4.89
CA LEU A 217 -3.23 0.87 -4.90
C LEU A 217 -4.05 0.87 -6.20
N LYS A 218 -4.35 2.05 -6.75
CA LYS A 218 -5.04 2.18 -8.06
C LYS A 218 -4.21 1.65 -9.21
N MET A 219 -2.88 1.76 -9.17
CA MET A 219 -2.00 1.19 -10.18
C MET A 219 -2.11 -0.34 -10.26
N VAL A 220 -2.25 -1.00 -9.10
CA VAL A 220 -2.21 -2.47 -8.98
C VAL A 220 -3.55 -3.09 -8.60
N GLU A 221 -4.66 -2.35 -8.62
CA GLU A 221 -5.96 -2.89 -8.16
C GLU A 221 -6.41 -4.15 -8.93
N ASP A 222 -5.99 -4.29 -10.19
CA ASP A 222 -6.27 -5.44 -11.05
C ASP A 222 -5.19 -6.53 -10.96
N ARG A 223 -4.05 -6.27 -10.29
CA ARG A 223 -2.95 -7.22 -10.15
C ARG A 223 -3.08 -8.00 -8.84
N ARG A 224 -4.05 -8.91 -8.79
CA ARG A 224 -4.37 -9.69 -7.59
C ARG A 224 -3.97 -11.14 -7.75
N ILE A 225 -3.40 -11.73 -6.69
CA ILE A 225 -3.27 -13.18 -6.59
C ILE A 225 -4.62 -13.77 -6.26
N GLU A 226 -4.99 -14.86 -6.92
CA GLU A 226 -6.22 -15.57 -6.64
C GLU A 226 -6.00 -16.67 -5.61
N TYR A 227 -6.98 -16.85 -4.73
CA TYR A 227 -7.07 -17.99 -3.84
C TYR A 227 -8.46 -18.60 -3.90
N SER A 228 -8.61 -19.84 -3.45
CA SER A 228 -9.90 -20.49 -3.33
C SER A 228 -10.12 -20.99 -1.90
N PHE A 229 -11.31 -20.80 -1.38
CA PHE A 229 -11.71 -21.45 -0.14
C PHE A 229 -11.81 -22.96 -0.39
N THR A 230 -11.02 -23.74 0.32
CA THR A 230 -11.21 -25.19 0.38
C THR A 230 -12.43 -25.48 1.25
N ASN A 231 -13.39 -26.26 0.74
CA ASN A 231 -14.50 -26.76 1.54
C ASN A 231 -13.98 -27.80 2.57
N THR A 232 -13.27 -27.34 3.58
CA THR A 232 -13.08 -28.05 4.84
C THR A 232 -14.15 -27.55 5.81
N ALA A 233 -15.42 -27.68 5.42
CA ALA A 233 -16.50 -27.66 6.39
C ALA A 233 -16.61 -29.07 6.93
N ALA A 234 -16.09 -29.26 8.15
CA ALA A 234 -16.60 -30.17 9.17
C ALA A 234 -17.49 -31.33 8.64
N GLU A 235 -16.91 -32.46 8.34
CA GLU A 235 -17.50 -33.72 8.74
C GLU A 235 -17.25 -33.87 10.25
N LEU A 236 -18.25 -33.55 11.04
CA LEU A 236 -18.52 -34.07 12.37
C LEU A 236 -20.02 -34.20 12.51
#